data_e813c2db5c368ae8c4ce26d1b2602648
#
_entry.id   e813c2db5c368ae8c4ce26d1b2602648
#
_cell.length_a   1.000
_cell.length_b   1.000
_cell.length_c   1.000
_cell.angle_alpha   90.00
_cell.angle_beta   90.00
_cell.angle_gamma   90.00
#
_symmetry.space_group_name_H-M   'P 1'
#
loop_
_entity.id
_entity.type
_entity.pdbx_description
1 polymer ?
#
loop_
_entity_poly.entity_id
_entity_poly.type
_entity_poly.pdbx_seq_one_letter_code
_entity_poly.pdbx_strand_id
1 'polypeptide(L)'
;MKDDMIYGRNPVIEALKTGTTTIDKVFLQDGLRHSQMQEILRLCKEGNILYRFVDKRKLDSLCDGENHQGAVAAIASHSYVEVADILALAESKGESPFLVIADGISDPHNLGSIIRSANAAGAHGVIIPKNRSVSLNATVSKVAAGAVEYTPVARVTNLARTIESLKKAGVWIVGTALEGSQMHTQCSLTGPLGIVIGSEGEGMSRLVRESCDFLVKIPMIGKIESLNASVAAGVLLYEAVRQKLEKGELS
;
A
#
# COMPACT_ATOMS: atom_id res chain seq x y z
N MET A 1 11.99 -12.73 18.85
CA MET A 1 10.73 -12.99 18.11
C MET A 1 10.40 -11.74 17.32
N LYS A 2 10.13 -11.86 16.01
CA LYS A 2 9.54 -10.73 15.26
C LYS A 2 8.07 -10.71 15.65
N ASP A 3 7.62 -9.67 16.31
CA ASP A 3 6.26 -9.52 16.85
C ASP A 3 5.14 -9.58 15.77
N ASP A 4 5.53 -9.66 14.50
CA ASP A 4 4.65 -9.64 13.32
C ASP A 4 4.52 -11.01 12.64
N MET A 5 4.93 -12.12 13.30
CA MET A 5 4.91 -13.46 12.70
C MET A 5 4.33 -14.50 13.66
N ILE A 6 3.51 -15.40 13.13
CA ILE A 6 3.03 -16.62 13.81
C ILE A 6 3.72 -17.81 13.17
N TYR A 7 4.32 -18.68 14.00
CA TYR A 7 5.09 -19.83 13.54
C TYR A 7 4.39 -21.14 13.92
N GLY A 8 4.44 -22.10 12.99
CA GLY A 8 3.91 -23.44 13.19
C GLY A 8 2.48 -23.61 12.69
N ARG A 9 2.16 -24.87 12.35
CA ARG A 9 0.88 -25.20 11.70
C ARG A 9 -0.32 -24.92 12.59
N ASN A 10 -0.29 -25.37 13.85
CA ASN A 10 -1.41 -25.18 14.77
C ASN A 10 -1.66 -23.73 15.12
N PRO A 11 -0.66 -22.90 15.49
CA PRO A 11 -0.86 -21.47 15.72
C PRO A 11 -1.40 -20.72 14.48
N VAL A 12 -0.92 -21.08 13.27
CA VAL A 12 -1.41 -20.48 12.03
C VAL A 12 -2.87 -20.84 11.78
N ILE A 13 -3.27 -22.12 11.98
CA ILE A 13 -4.65 -22.57 11.85
C ILE A 13 -5.55 -21.84 12.84
N GLU A 14 -5.13 -21.72 14.09
CA GLU A 14 -5.89 -21.05 15.14
C GLU A 14 -6.11 -19.56 14.81
N ALA A 15 -5.06 -18.87 14.43
CA ALA A 15 -5.14 -17.47 14.03
C ALA A 15 -6.07 -17.27 12.81
N LEU A 16 -6.05 -18.18 11.84
CA LEU A 16 -6.94 -18.15 10.68
C LEU A 16 -8.42 -18.40 11.05
N LYS A 17 -8.69 -19.25 12.07
CA LYS A 17 -10.04 -19.57 12.53
C LYS A 17 -10.65 -18.48 13.41
N THR A 18 -9.87 -17.94 14.32
CA THR A 18 -10.37 -16.96 15.30
C THR A 18 -10.61 -15.58 14.68
N GLY A 19 -9.85 -15.21 13.65
CA GLY A 19 -9.93 -13.91 13.03
C GLY A 19 -9.57 -12.74 13.97
N THR A 20 -9.05 -13.03 15.16
CA THR A 20 -8.65 -12.00 16.15
C THR A 20 -7.40 -11.22 15.75
N THR A 21 -6.64 -11.78 14.82
CA THR A 21 -5.41 -11.19 14.30
C THR A 21 -5.51 -11.04 12.79
N THR A 22 -5.23 -9.84 12.28
CA THR A 22 -5.24 -9.60 10.84
C THR A 22 -4.02 -10.27 10.20
N ILE A 23 -4.25 -11.40 9.51
CA ILE A 23 -3.18 -12.09 8.78
C ILE A 23 -3.01 -11.43 7.41
N ASP A 24 -1.79 -10.95 7.17
CA ASP A 24 -1.40 -10.36 5.89
C ASP A 24 -1.13 -11.41 4.81
N LYS A 25 -0.31 -12.40 5.16
CA LYS A 25 0.13 -13.44 4.23
C LYS A 25 0.55 -14.71 4.97
N VAL A 26 0.30 -15.84 4.35
CA VAL A 26 0.78 -17.15 4.85
C VAL A 26 1.87 -17.69 3.93
N PHE A 27 2.98 -18.11 4.51
CA PHE A 27 4.08 -18.79 3.83
C PHE A 27 4.02 -20.27 4.18
N LEU A 28 4.01 -21.11 3.16
CA LEU A 28 3.93 -22.57 3.30
C LEU A 28 5.14 -23.21 2.64
N GLN A 29 5.70 -24.22 3.29
CA GLN A 29 6.82 -24.96 2.71
C GLN A 29 6.37 -25.76 1.51
N ASP A 30 7.07 -25.58 0.39
CA ASP A 30 6.84 -26.35 -0.82
C ASP A 30 7.17 -27.84 -0.62
N GLY A 31 6.39 -28.71 -1.27
CA GLY A 31 6.57 -30.15 -1.23
C GLY A 31 6.07 -30.88 0.04
N LEU A 32 5.66 -30.18 1.09
CA LEU A 32 5.08 -30.80 2.28
C LEU A 32 3.61 -31.21 2.07
N ARG A 33 3.36 -32.53 2.08
CA ARG A 33 1.99 -33.10 2.05
C ARG A 33 1.56 -33.48 3.47
N HIS A 34 0.78 -32.63 4.10
CA HIS A 34 0.21 -32.87 5.44
C HIS A 34 -1.24 -32.39 5.50
N SER A 35 -2.11 -33.08 6.23
CA SER A 35 -3.53 -32.69 6.34
C SER A 35 -3.74 -31.26 6.84
N GLN A 36 -2.94 -30.82 7.81
CA GLN A 36 -2.99 -29.45 8.34
C GLN A 36 -2.60 -28.39 7.30
N MET A 37 -1.72 -28.72 6.33
CA MET A 37 -1.40 -27.80 5.24
C MET A 37 -2.60 -27.59 4.31
N GLN A 38 -3.38 -28.64 4.06
CA GLN A 38 -4.62 -28.53 3.29
C GLN A 38 -5.67 -27.69 4.03
N GLU A 39 -5.76 -27.85 5.36
CA GLU A 39 -6.63 -27.02 6.20
C GLU A 39 -6.24 -25.55 6.14
N ILE A 40 -4.95 -25.23 6.27
CA ILE A 40 -4.44 -23.85 6.14
C ILE A 40 -4.81 -23.28 4.77
N LEU A 41 -4.59 -24.03 3.69
CA LEU A 41 -4.93 -23.61 2.34
C LEU A 41 -6.43 -23.33 2.16
N ARG A 42 -7.29 -24.19 2.73
CA ARG A 42 -8.73 -24.00 2.72
C ARG A 42 -9.11 -22.70 3.43
N LEU A 43 -8.62 -22.50 4.65
CA LEU A 43 -8.88 -21.30 5.45
C LEU A 43 -8.38 -20.02 4.76
N CYS A 44 -7.19 -20.09 4.14
CA CYS A 44 -6.69 -18.93 3.35
C CYS A 44 -7.59 -18.60 2.17
N LYS A 45 -8.12 -19.61 1.47
CA LYS A 45 -9.05 -19.38 0.35
C LYS A 45 -10.38 -18.80 0.82
N GLU A 46 -10.95 -19.35 1.88
CA GLU A 46 -12.22 -18.88 2.47
C GLU A 46 -12.10 -17.45 3.00
N GLY A 47 -10.98 -17.11 3.68
CA GLY A 47 -10.70 -15.79 4.21
C GLY A 47 -10.10 -14.82 3.18
N ASN A 48 -9.94 -15.21 1.91
CA ASN A 48 -9.27 -14.41 0.87
C ASN A 48 -7.87 -13.90 1.31
N ILE A 49 -7.16 -14.73 2.08
CA ILE A 49 -5.82 -14.44 2.61
C ILE A 49 -4.76 -14.89 1.61
N LEU A 50 -3.78 -14.05 1.35
CA LEU A 50 -2.67 -14.37 0.48
C LEU A 50 -1.84 -15.51 1.06
N TYR A 51 -1.47 -16.48 0.22
CA TYR A 51 -0.49 -17.48 0.58
C TYR A 51 0.54 -17.69 -0.52
N ARG A 52 1.74 -18.12 -0.14
CA ARG A 52 2.83 -18.48 -1.05
C ARG A 52 3.52 -19.74 -0.61
N PHE A 53 3.84 -20.59 -1.57
CA PHE A 53 4.76 -21.70 -1.36
C PHE A 53 6.19 -21.15 -1.49
N VAL A 54 7.04 -21.53 -0.54
CA VAL A 54 8.45 -21.11 -0.46
C VAL A 54 9.32 -22.29 -0.02
N ASP A 55 10.60 -22.24 -0.31
CA ASP A 55 11.54 -23.23 0.18
C ASP A 55 11.75 -23.12 1.71
N LYS A 56 12.32 -24.17 2.30
CA LYS A 56 12.57 -24.23 3.74
C LYS A 56 13.51 -23.11 4.21
N ARG A 57 14.53 -22.75 3.42
CA ARG A 57 15.51 -21.72 3.77
C ARG A 57 14.84 -20.35 3.94
N LYS A 58 13.86 -20.06 3.07
CA LYS A 58 13.07 -18.84 3.19
C LYS A 58 12.24 -18.80 4.46
N LEU A 59 11.62 -19.93 4.87
CA LEU A 59 10.90 -20.02 6.15
C LEU A 59 11.86 -19.86 7.33
N ASP A 60 12.99 -20.56 7.32
CA ASP A 60 14.04 -20.44 8.36
C ASP A 60 14.48 -18.97 8.52
N SER A 61 14.63 -18.24 7.41
CA SER A 61 15.00 -16.82 7.43
C SER A 61 13.92 -15.88 7.98
N LEU A 62 12.66 -16.29 7.92
CA LEU A 62 11.53 -15.53 8.47
C LEU A 62 11.37 -15.75 9.98
N CYS A 63 11.82 -16.90 10.49
CA CYS A 63 11.53 -17.37 11.85
C CYS A 63 12.66 -17.16 12.86
N ASP A 64 13.84 -16.66 12.45
CA ASP A 64 15.00 -16.45 13.33
C ASP A 64 15.35 -17.70 14.18
N GLY A 65 15.19 -18.92 13.60
CA GLY A 65 15.49 -20.20 14.24
C GLY A 65 14.32 -20.84 15.00
N GLU A 66 13.16 -20.23 15.06
CA GLU A 66 11.94 -20.82 15.64
C GLU A 66 11.39 -21.98 14.80
N ASN A 67 10.73 -22.92 15.46
CA ASN A 67 10.19 -24.11 14.79
C ASN A 67 8.91 -23.78 14.01
N HIS A 68 9.04 -23.49 12.73
CA HIS A 68 7.93 -23.12 11.86
C HIS A 68 7.09 -24.31 11.35
N GLN A 69 7.54 -25.55 11.47
CA GLN A 69 6.81 -26.76 11.01
C GLN A 69 6.30 -26.69 9.55
N GLY A 70 6.90 -25.85 8.72
CA GLY A 70 6.49 -25.62 7.34
C GLY A 70 5.40 -24.57 7.12
N ALA A 71 4.95 -23.85 8.16
CA ALA A 71 3.94 -22.82 8.07
C ALA A 71 4.31 -21.58 8.90
N VAL A 72 4.20 -20.39 8.29
CA VAL A 72 4.42 -19.09 8.91
C VAL A 72 3.35 -18.12 8.42
N ALA A 73 2.72 -17.38 9.32
CA ALA A 73 1.82 -16.30 8.97
C ALA A 73 2.42 -14.96 9.36
N ALA A 74 2.43 -14.00 8.43
CA ALA A 74 2.74 -12.62 8.70
C ALA A 74 1.48 -11.90 9.19
N ILE A 75 1.61 -11.12 10.25
CA ILE A 75 0.54 -10.33 10.86
C ILE A 75 0.62 -8.91 10.33
N ALA A 76 -0.52 -8.31 10.00
CA ALA A 76 -0.60 -6.87 9.79
C ALA A 76 -0.76 -6.19 11.16
N SER A 77 0.04 -5.16 11.41
CA SER A 77 -0.04 -4.38 12.65
C SER A 77 -1.32 -3.53 12.73
N HIS A 78 -1.97 -3.29 11.59
CA HIS A 78 -3.21 -2.51 11.47
C HIS A 78 -4.16 -3.18 10.47
N SER A 79 -5.46 -2.98 10.68
CA SER A 79 -6.49 -3.44 9.75
C SER A 79 -6.50 -2.59 8.48
N TYR A 80 -6.82 -3.24 7.35
CA TYR A 80 -7.10 -2.55 6.10
C TYR A 80 -8.58 -2.19 6.02
N VAL A 81 -8.86 -1.12 5.28
CA VAL A 81 -10.23 -0.70 4.95
C VAL A 81 -10.55 -0.96 3.48
N GLU A 82 -11.80 -0.82 3.08
CA GLU A 82 -12.19 -0.80 1.68
C GLU A 82 -12.01 0.61 1.09
N VAL A 83 -11.82 0.70 -0.23
CA VAL A 83 -11.68 2.01 -0.91
C VAL A 83 -12.91 2.88 -0.71
N ALA A 84 -14.10 2.26 -0.62
CA ALA A 84 -15.35 2.96 -0.35
C ALA A 84 -15.34 3.68 1.01
N ASP A 85 -14.70 3.10 2.02
CA ASP A 85 -14.59 3.72 3.35
C ASP A 85 -13.75 5.00 3.31
N ILE A 86 -12.70 5.02 2.48
CA ILE A 86 -11.87 6.23 2.29
C ILE A 86 -12.66 7.33 1.59
N LEU A 87 -13.46 6.98 0.57
CA LEU A 87 -14.32 7.96 -0.10
C LEU A 87 -15.41 8.48 0.83
N ALA A 88 -16.04 7.61 1.63
CA ALA A 88 -17.04 7.98 2.62
C ALA A 88 -16.45 8.90 3.72
N LEU A 89 -15.18 8.69 4.09
CA LEU A 89 -14.48 9.59 5.02
C LEU A 89 -14.36 11.01 4.45
N ALA A 90 -14.00 11.16 3.17
CA ALA A 90 -13.93 12.46 2.52
C ALA A 90 -15.31 13.14 2.48
N GLU A 91 -16.33 12.38 2.07
CA GLU A 91 -17.72 12.86 2.03
C GLU A 91 -18.21 13.31 3.42
N SER A 92 -17.92 12.53 4.47
CA SER A 92 -18.32 12.86 5.85
C SER A 92 -17.70 14.16 6.38
N LYS A 93 -16.54 14.56 5.82
CA LYS A 93 -15.88 15.83 6.11
C LYS A 93 -16.35 16.98 5.23
N GLY A 94 -17.14 16.70 4.20
CA GLY A 94 -17.51 17.68 3.18
C GLY A 94 -16.36 18.08 2.28
N GLU A 95 -15.32 17.23 2.18
CA GLU A 95 -14.10 17.51 1.45
C GLU A 95 -14.03 16.70 0.14
N SER A 96 -13.36 17.25 -0.86
CA SER A 96 -13.02 16.49 -2.08
C SER A 96 -12.05 15.36 -1.77
N PRO A 97 -12.28 14.12 -2.26
CA PRO A 97 -11.36 13.01 -2.05
C PRO A 97 -9.92 13.36 -2.44
N PHE A 98 -8.99 13.14 -1.54
CA PHE A 98 -7.56 13.28 -1.76
C PHE A 98 -6.84 11.98 -1.36
N LEU A 99 -6.32 11.24 -2.34
CA LEU A 99 -5.85 9.88 -2.19
C LEU A 99 -4.41 9.72 -2.65
N VAL A 100 -3.69 8.80 -2.03
CA VAL A 100 -2.38 8.32 -2.51
C VAL A 100 -2.51 6.87 -2.96
N ILE A 101 -2.01 6.56 -4.14
CA ILE A 101 -2.00 5.21 -4.71
C ILE A 101 -0.54 4.79 -4.86
N ALA A 102 -0.09 3.82 -4.06
CA ALA A 102 1.30 3.37 -4.06
C ALA A 102 1.44 2.08 -4.88
N ASP A 103 2.02 2.15 -6.08
CA ASP A 103 2.21 1.02 -6.98
C ASP A 103 3.62 0.43 -6.83
N GLY A 104 3.71 -0.80 -6.33
CA GLY A 104 4.96 -1.54 -6.25
C GLY A 104 5.91 -1.12 -5.11
N ILE A 105 5.45 -0.38 -4.12
CA ILE A 105 6.27 0.04 -2.97
C ILE A 105 6.52 -1.18 -2.07
N SER A 106 7.72 -1.73 -2.13
CA SER A 106 8.13 -2.95 -1.42
C SER A 106 8.97 -2.68 -0.16
N ASP A 107 9.56 -1.49 -0.04
CA ASP A 107 10.32 -1.08 1.13
C ASP A 107 9.38 -0.52 2.21
N PRO A 108 9.41 -1.07 3.45
CA PRO A 108 8.57 -0.59 4.55
C PRO A 108 8.89 0.85 4.98
N HIS A 109 10.12 1.31 4.83
CA HIS A 109 10.49 2.69 5.14
C HIS A 109 9.82 3.67 4.16
N ASN A 110 9.77 3.32 2.88
CA ASN A 110 9.08 4.14 1.88
C ASN A 110 7.57 4.18 2.13
N LEU A 111 6.94 3.04 2.35
CA LEU A 111 5.49 3.02 2.61
C LEU A 111 5.14 3.80 3.88
N GLY A 112 5.88 3.60 4.98
CA GLY A 112 5.66 4.33 6.23
C GLY A 112 5.82 5.84 6.04
N SER A 113 6.84 6.28 5.31
CA SER A 113 7.07 7.69 5.00
C SER A 113 5.99 8.28 4.10
N ILE A 114 5.49 7.51 3.11
CA ILE A 114 4.37 7.92 2.25
C ILE A 114 3.10 8.12 3.08
N ILE A 115 2.75 7.16 3.96
CA ILE A 115 1.57 7.27 4.83
C ILE A 115 1.68 8.50 5.74
N ARG A 116 2.87 8.75 6.32
CA ARG A 116 3.12 9.93 7.16
C ARG A 116 2.95 11.22 6.37
N SER A 117 3.51 11.30 5.17
CA SER A 117 3.39 12.48 4.30
C SER A 117 1.95 12.68 3.82
N ALA A 118 1.23 11.59 3.51
CA ALA A 118 -0.18 11.62 3.15
C ALA A 118 -1.04 12.18 4.29
N ASN A 119 -0.81 11.72 5.52
CA ASN A 119 -1.46 12.25 6.72
C ASN A 119 -1.19 13.75 6.88
N ALA A 120 0.08 14.16 6.84
CA ALA A 120 0.50 15.55 7.01
C ALA A 120 -0.06 16.48 5.91
N ALA A 121 -0.30 15.96 4.71
CA ALA A 121 -0.89 16.69 3.59
C ALA A 121 -2.43 16.69 3.59
N GLY A 122 -3.08 16.04 4.57
CA GLY A 122 -4.53 15.93 4.66
C GLY A 122 -5.16 14.94 3.67
N ALA A 123 -4.40 13.95 3.17
CA ALA A 123 -4.96 12.90 2.33
C ALA A 123 -5.90 12.00 3.14
N HIS A 124 -7.03 11.61 2.54
CA HIS A 124 -8.07 10.79 3.16
C HIS A 124 -7.69 9.32 3.29
N GLY A 125 -6.71 8.85 2.53
CA GLY A 125 -6.22 7.48 2.63
C GLY A 125 -5.16 7.12 1.61
N VAL A 126 -4.57 5.93 1.83
CA VAL A 126 -3.55 5.35 0.96
C VAL A 126 -4.06 4.02 0.40
N ILE A 127 -3.86 3.78 -0.89
CA ILE A 127 -4.27 2.55 -1.57
C ILE A 127 -3.00 1.81 -1.99
N ILE A 128 -2.90 0.54 -1.60
CA ILE A 128 -1.79 -0.35 -1.96
C ILE A 128 -2.28 -1.63 -2.64
N PRO A 129 -1.49 -2.27 -3.52
CA PRO A 129 -1.86 -3.57 -4.06
C PRO A 129 -1.59 -4.70 -3.05
N LYS A 130 -2.40 -5.78 -3.12
CA LYS A 130 -2.17 -7.01 -2.34
C LYS A 130 -0.83 -7.68 -2.68
N ASN A 131 -0.40 -7.58 -3.93
CA ASN A 131 0.85 -8.16 -4.42
C ASN A 131 1.83 -7.05 -4.80
N ARG A 132 3.13 -7.34 -4.74
CA ARG A 132 4.22 -6.38 -5.07
C ARG A 132 4.22 -5.12 -4.19
N SER A 133 3.71 -5.21 -2.98
CA SER A 133 3.77 -4.15 -1.98
C SER A 133 4.13 -4.74 -0.63
N VAL A 134 4.75 -3.94 0.22
CA VAL A 134 4.89 -4.25 1.62
C VAL A 134 3.55 -4.06 2.33
N SER A 135 3.30 -4.85 3.36
CA SER A 135 2.12 -4.74 4.21
C SER A 135 2.30 -3.73 5.34
N LEU A 136 1.22 -3.42 6.05
CA LEU A 136 1.24 -2.63 7.29
C LEU A 136 1.84 -3.44 8.44
N ASN A 137 3.15 -3.69 8.39
CA ASN A 137 3.90 -4.36 9.43
C ASN A 137 4.44 -3.37 10.48
N ALA A 138 5.05 -3.89 11.55
CA ALA A 138 5.59 -3.07 12.64
C ALA A 138 6.61 -2.02 12.18
N THR A 139 7.41 -2.30 11.14
CA THR A 139 8.36 -1.33 10.58
C THR A 139 7.63 -0.17 9.90
N VAL A 140 6.60 -0.46 9.09
CA VAL A 140 5.75 0.58 8.46
C VAL A 140 5.10 1.45 9.54
N SER A 141 4.52 0.84 10.57
CA SER A 141 3.87 1.55 11.68
C SER A 141 4.84 2.46 12.44
N LYS A 142 6.05 1.95 12.71
CA LYS A 142 7.11 2.71 13.37
C LYS A 142 7.56 3.92 12.54
N VAL A 143 7.78 3.74 11.25
CA VAL A 143 8.23 4.81 10.33
C VAL A 143 7.11 5.84 10.11
N ALA A 144 5.87 5.39 10.02
CA ALA A 144 4.71 6.27 9.89
C ALA A 144 4.45 7.12 11.14
N ALA A 145 5.14 6.85 12.28
CA ALA A 145 5.08 7.64 13.50
C ALA A 145 3.64 7.97 13.97
N GLY A 146 2.78 6.96 13.98
CA GLY A 146 1.37 7.05 14.39
C GLY A 146 0.41 7.50 13.29
N ALA A 147 0.87 7.91 12.12
CA ALA A 147 0.00 8.36 11.04
C ALA A 147 -0.96 7.26 10.52
N VAL A 148 -0.60 5.98 10.69
CA VAL A 148 -1.44 4.84 10.30
C VAL A 148 -2.77 4.82 11.06
N GLU A 149 -2.82 5.36 12.28
CA GLU A 149 -4.05 5.44 13.09
C GLU A 149 -5.07 6.44 12.52
N TYR A 150 -4.60 7.42 11.77
CA TYR A 150 -5.42 8.53 11.26
C TYR A 150 -5.59 8.50 9.73
N THR A 151 -4.78 7.70 9.03
CA THR A 151 -4.81 7.61 7.58
C THR A 151 -5.16 6.18 7.18
N PRO A 152 -6.42 5.88 6.87
CA PRO A 152 -6.85 4.55 6.48
C PRO A 152 -6.11 4.06 5.24
N VAL A 153 -5.75 2.78 5.25
CA VAL A 153 -5.05 2.13 4.14
C VAL A 153 -5.94 1.05 3.54
N ALA A 154 -6.26 1.18 2.27
CA ALA A 154 -6.98 0.16 1.51
C ALA A 154 -6.00 -0.75 0.76
N ARG A 155 -6.28 -2.06 0.77
CA ARG A 155 -5.47 -3.05 0.08
C ARG A 155 -6.26 -3.77 -1.01
N VAL A 156 -5.92 -3.51 -2.28
CA VAL A 156 -6.69 -3.94 -3.43
C VAL A 156 -5.99 -5.01 -4.25
N THR A 157 -6.77 -5.85 -4.92
CA THR A 157 -6.23 -6.94 -5.76
C THR A 157 -5.69 -6.43 -7.11
N ASN A 158 -6.29 -5.36 -7.65
CA ASN A 158 -5.95 -4.81 -8.97
C ASN A 158 -6.05 -3.28 -8.95
N LEU A 159 -4.89 -2.62 -8.92
CA LEU A 159 -4.82 -1.14 -8.90
C LEU A 159 -5.42 -0.50 -10.14
N ALA A 160 -5.16 -1.02 -11.33
CA ALA A 160 -5.71 -0.42 -12.56
C ALA A 160 -7.24 -0.43 -12.55
N ARG A 161 -7.87 -1.55 -12.14
CA ARG A 161 -9.32 -1.63 -11.98
C ARG A 161 -9.85 -0.70 -10.89
N THR A 162 -9.11 -0.55 -9.80
CA THR A 162 -9.45 0.39 -8.72
C THR A 162 -9.39 1.83 -9.22
N ILE A 163 -8.36 2.19 -9.96
CA ILE A 163 -8.23 3.51 -10.60
C ILE A 163 -9.42 3.79 -11.51
N GLU A 164 -9.81 2.87 -12.37
CA GLU A 164 -10.99 3.03 -13.21
C GLU A 164 -12.30 3.25 -12.40
N SER A 165 -12.41 2.60 -11.24
CA SER A 165 -13.56 2.81 -10.34
C SER A 165 -13.51 4.19 -9.68
N LEU A 166 -12.34 4.67 -9.29
CA LEU A 166 -12.14 6.02 -8.74
C LEU A 166 -12.45 7.10 -9.78
N LYS A 167 -12.04 6.91 -11.03
CA LYS A 167 -12.36 7.83 -12.15
C LYS A 167 -13.87 7.92 -12.36
N LYS A 168 -14.58 6.79 -12.33
CA LYS A 168 -16.06 6.77 -12.41
C LYS A 168 -16.73 7.50 -11.23
N ALA A 169 -16.08 7.55 -10.08
CA ALA A 169 -16.50 8.33 -8.92
C ALA A 169 -16.07 9.81 -8.99
N GLY A 170 -15.49 10.25 -10.11
CA GLY A 170 -15.11 11.65 -10.34
C GLY A 170 -13.72 12.03 -9.83
N VAL A 171 -12.89 11.07 -9.42
CA VAL A 171 -11.53 11.33 -8.94
C VAL A 171 -10.57 11.40 -10.12
N TRP A 172 -9.85 12.50 -10.28
CA TRP A 172 -8.76 12.65 -11.25
C TRP A 172 -7.50 11.95 -10.79
N ILE A 173 -6.88 11.20 -11.69
CA ILE A 173 -5.71 10.38 -11.36
C ILE A 173 -4.45 10.94 -12.02
N VAL A 174 -3.50 11.35 -11.19
CA VAL A 174 -2.22 11.91 -11.59
C VAL A 174 -1.10 10.94 -11.25
N GLY A 175 -0.39 10.43 -12.24
CA GLY A 175 0.74 9.53 -12.08
C GLY A 175 2.08 10.25 -12.21
N THR A 176 3.10 9.77 -11.45
CA THR A 176 4.48 10.26 -11.58
C THR A 176 5.26 9.45 -12.60
N ALA A 177 5.84 10.10 -13.58
CA ALA A 177 6.71 9.44 -14.55
C ALA A 177 7.86 10.36 -14.96
N LEU A 178 9.06 9.80 -15.20
CA LEU A 178 10.20 10.55 -15.71
C LEU A 178 9.89 11.18 -17.08
N GLU A 179 9.16 10.45 -17.91
CA GLU A 179 8.69 10.86 -19.24
C GLU A 179 7.32 11.56 -19.18
N GLY A 180 6.98 12.17 -18.04
CA GLY A 180 5.72 12.90 -17.88
C GLY A 180 5.57 13.99 -18.92
N SER A 181 4.34 14.16 -19.41
CA SER A 181 4.03 15.14 -20.46
C SER A 181 4.15 16.59 -19.99
N GLN A 182 4.00 16.83 -18.68
CA GLN A 182 4.05 18.17 -18.07
C GLN A 182 4.77 18.17 -16.73
N MET A 183 5.20 19.34 -16.31
CA MET A 183 5.76 19.52 -14.97
C MET A 183 4.67 19.40 -13.91
N HIS A 184 5.01 18.84 -12.75
CA HIS A 184 4.05 18.69 -11.64
C HIS A 184 3.42 20.01 -11.20
N THR A 185 4.16 21.12 -11.33
CA THR A 185 3.68 22.48 -11.02
C THR A 185 2.71 23.05 -12.05
N GLN A 186 2.61 22.45 -13.23
CA GLN A 186 1.72 22.87 -14.31
C GLN A 186 0.43 22.06 -14.40
N CYS A 187 0.37 20.94 -13.69
CA CYS A 187 -0.83 20.11 -13.58
C CYS A 187 -1.75 20.65 -12.48
N SER A 188 -3.05 20.67 -12.73
CA SER A 188 -4.00 20.98 -11.67
C SER A 188 -4.08 19.81 -10.68
N LEU A 189 -3.72 20.07 -9.44
CA LEU A 189 -3.73 19.09 -8.33
C LEU A 189 -4.79 19.46 -7.27
N THR A 190 -5.92 20.02 -7.70
CA THR A 190 -7.03 20.47 -6.85
C THR A 190 -8.29 19.67 -7.11
N GLY A 191 -9.31 19.78 -6.23
CA GLY A 191 -10.52 19.00 -6.29
C GLY A 191 -10.31 17.52 -5.95
N PRO A 192 -11.20 16.63 -6.42
CA PRO A 192 -11.07 15.18 -6.20
C PRO A 192 -9.83 14.62 -6.89
N LEU A 193 -8.84 14.15 -6.13
CA LEU A 193 -7.49 13.84 -6.62
C LEU A 193 -6.98 12.50 -6.07
N GLY A 194 -6.39 11.68 -6.95
CA GLY A 194 -5.57 10.52 -6.62
C GLY A 194 -4.17 10.66 -7.20
N ILE A 195 -3.13 10.67 -6.36
CA ILE A 195 -1.72 10.73 -6.78
C ILE A 195 -1.14 9.33 -6.77
N VAL A 196 -0.63 8.88 -7.91
CA VAL A 196 0.00 7.56 -8.06
C VAL A 196 1.52 7.71 -7.95
N ILE A 197 2.10 6.97 -7.01
CA ILE A 197 3.54 6.88 -6.80
C ILE A 197 3.99 5.46 -7.17
N GLY A 198 4.93 5.37 -8.09
CA GLY A 198 5.57 4.12 -8.49
C GLY A 198 6.77 3.74 -7.62
N SER A 199 7.29 2.52 -7.82
CA SER A 199 8.52 2.05 -7.18
C SER A 199 9.77 2.77 -7.69
N GLU A 200 10.86 2.75 -6.90
CA GLU A 200 12.10 3.47 -7.20
C GLU A 200 12.79 3.01 -8.49
N GLY A 201 12.76 1.73 -8.81
CA GLY A 201 13.46 1.19 -9.98
C GLY A 201 12.59 1.12 -11.22
N GLU A 202 11.41 0.53 -11.08
CA GLU A 202 10.51 0.23 -12.21
C GLU A 202 9.46 1.33 -12.45
N GLY A 203 9.30 2.26 -11.50
CA GLY A 203 8.24 3.27 -11.57
C GLY A 203 6.85 2.64 -11.39
N MET A 204 5.86 3.19 -12.07
CA MET A 204 4.51 2.62 -12.13
C MET A 204 4.45 1.45 -13.10
N SER A 205 3.67 0.41 -12.75
CA SER A 205 3.36 -0.67 -13.69
C SER A 205 2.62 -0.12 -14.92
N ARG A 206 2.83 -0.77 -16.08
CA ARG A 206 2.30 -0.31 -17.37
C ARG A 206 0.79 -0.04 -17.32
N LEU A 207 0.00 -0.97 -16.80
CA LEU A 207 -1.46 -0.82 -16.74
C LEU A 207 -1.90 0.33 -15.81
N VAL A 208 -1.21 0.52 -14.68
CA VAL A 208 -1.48 1.64 -13.77
C VAL A 208 -1.16 2.97 -14.44
N ARG A 209 -0.01 3.05 -15.13
CA ARG A 209 0.40 4.23 -15.89
C ARG A 209 -0.61 4.59 -16.99
N GLU A 210 -1.07 3.60 -17.76
CA GLU A 210 -2.07 3.77 -18.81
C GLU A 210 -3.46 4.19 -18.28
N SER A 211 -3.76 3.89 -17.01
CA SER A 211 -5.03 4.25 -16.35
C SER A 211 -5.02 5.68 -15.78
N CYS A 212 -3.86 6.33 -15.65
CA CYS A 212 -3.77 7.72 -15.17
C CYS A 212 -4.37 8.69 -16.21
N ASP A 213 -5.04 9.74 -15.73
CA ASP A 213 -5.54 10.83 -16.58
C ASP A 213 -4.40 11.75 -17.02
N PHE A 214 -3.45 12.00 -16.12
CA PHE A 214 -2.27 12.83 -16.37
C PHE A 214 -1.00 12.16 -15.87
N LEU A 215 0.10 12.40 -16.59
CA LEU A 215 1.44 12.01 -16.17
C LEU A 215 2.28 13.27 -15.96
N VAL A 216 2.80 13.41 -14.75
CA VAL A 216 3.63 14.56 -14.37
C VAL A 216 5.06 14.12 -14.06
N LYS A 217 6.00 15.03 -14.27
CA LYS A 217 7.40 14.85 -13.90
C LYS A 217 7.84 15.87 -12.87
N ILE A 218 8.72 15.44 -11.96
CA ILE A 218 9.52 16.30 -11.10
C ILE A 218 10.83 16.57 -11.84
N PRO A 219 11.27 17.83 -12.02
CA PRO A 219 12.49 18.11 -12.76
C PRO A 219 13.72 17.60 -12.03
N MET A 220 14.55 16.82 -12.71
CA MET A 220 15.86 16.36 -12.23
C MET A 220 16.94 17.23 -12.88
N ILE A 221 17.59 18.08 -12.12
CA ILE A 221 18.64 19.01 -12.63
C ILE A 221 20.04 18.40 -12.46
N GLY A 222 20.19 17.49 -11.52
CA GLY A 222 21.44 16.82 -11.21
C GLY A 222 21.76 15.65 -12.16
N LYS A 223 22.73 14.83 -11.77
CA LYS A 223 23.14 13.62 -12.50
C LYS A 223 22.30 12.39 -12.18
N ILE A 224 21.49 12.44 -11.12
CA ILE A 224 20.62 11.33 -10.70
C ILE A 224 19.29 11.47 -11.41
N GLU A 225 18.79 10.37 -11.94
CA GLU A 225 17.59 10.33 -12.79
C GLU A 225 16.27 10.24 -12.02
N SER A 226 16.29 9.89 -10.73
CA SER A 226 15.08 9.71 -9.94
C SER A 226 15.26 10.13 -8.48
N LEU A 227 14.14 10.45 -7.83
CA LEU A 227 14.04 10.61 -6.37
C LEU A 227 13.63 9.28 -5.72
N ASN A 228 13.94 9.15 -4.43
CA ASN A 228 13.30 8.15 -3.59
C ASN A 228 11.78 8.30 -3.67
N ALA A 229 11.04 7.17 -3.68
CA ALA A 229 9.59 7.16 -3.88
C ALA A 229 8.83 7.99 -2.83
N SER A 230 9.24 7.93 -1.56
CA SER A 230 8.60 8.72 -0.50
C SER A 230 8.90 10.21 -0.60
N VAL A 231 10.07 10.58 -1.12
CA VAL A 231 10.43 11.98 -1.38
C VAL A 231 9.59 12.51 -2.55
N ALA A 232 9.47 11.75 -3.64
CA ALA A 232 8.61 12.12 -4.77
C ALA A 232 7.15 12.30 -4.34
N ALA A 233 6.65 11.40 -3.48
CA ALA A 233 5.32 11.53 -2.89
C ALA A 233 5.18 12.84 -2.11
N GLY A 234 6.14 13.16 -1.25
CA GLY A 234 6.14 14.42 -0.47
C GLY A 234 6.09 15.66 -1.36
N VAL A 235 6.90 15.71 -2.42
CA VAL A 235 6.92 16.82 -3.37
C VAL A 235 5.54 17.05 -4.00
N LEU A 236 4.89 15.98 -4.48
CA LEU A 236 3.58 16.09 -5.14
C LEU A 236 2.44 16.39 -4.18
N LEU A 237 2.46 15.77 -3.00
CA LEU A 237 1.47 16.02 -1.96
C LEU A 237 1.48 17.49 -1.53
N TYR A 238 2.67 18.06 -1.30
CA TYR A 238 2.76 19.45 -0.88
C TYR A 238 2.56 20.45 -2.03
N GLU A 239 2.80 20.07 -3.29
CA GLU A 239 2.35 20.86 -4.42
C GLU A 239 0.80 20.87 -4.50
N ALA A 240 0.15 19.74 -4.26
CA ALA A 240 -1.31 19.70 -4.18
C ALA A 240 -1.83 20.56 -3.00
N VAL A 241 -1.19 20.50 -1.84
CA VAL A 241 -1.53 21.34 -0.68
C VAL A 241 -1.39 22.83 -1.03
N ARG A 242 -0.26 23.23 -1.67
CA ARG A 242 -0.03 24.60 -2.09
C ARG A 242 -1.16 25.10 -3.02
N GLN A 243 -1.50 24.30 -4.04
CA GLN A 243 -2.56 24.67 -5.00
C GLN A 243 -3.94 24.73 -4.34
N LYS A 244 -4.26 23.81 -3.42
CA LYS A 244 -5.52 23.78 -2.67
C LYS A 244 -5.65 24.99 -1.75
N LEU A 245 -4.56 25.39 -1.06
CA LEU A 245 -4.52 26.62 -0.25
C LEU A 245 -4.76 27.87 -1.09
N GLU A 246 -4.13 28.00 -2.26
CA GLU A 246 -4.33 29.12 -3.17
C GLU A 246 -5.77 29.21 -3.68
N LYS A 247 -6.47 28.08 -3.83
CA LYS A 247 -7.87 28.02 -4.25
C LYS A 247 -8.87 28.12 -3.09
N GLY A 248 -8.42 28.13 -1.84
CA GLY A 248 -9.28 28.16 -0.67
C GLY A 248 -10.01 26.81 -0.43
N GLU A 249 -9.48 25.70 -0.94
CA GLU A 249 -9.99 24.36 -0.69
C GLU A 249 -9.51 23.77 0.65
N LEU A 250 -8.48 24.36 1.23
CA LEU A 250 -7.93 24.08 2.57
C LEU A 250 -7.85 25.39 3.36
N SER A 251 -8.19 25.32 4.66
CA SER A 251 -8.12 26.43 5.61
C SER A 251 -7.05 26.17 6.67
#